data_dafd62d180157474682efd0b42b9bc87
#
_entry.id   dafd62d180157474682efd0b42b9bc87
#
_cell.length_a   1.000
_cell.length_b   1.000
_cell.length_c   1.000
_cell.angle_alpha   90.00
_cell.angle_beta   90.00
_cell.angle_gamma   90.00
#
_symmetry.space_group_name_H-M   'P 1'
#
loop_
_entity.id
_entity.type
_entity.pdbx_description
1 polymer ?
#
loop_
_entity_poly.entity_id
_entity_poly.type
_entity_poly.pdbx_seq_one_letter_code
_entity_poly.pdbx_strand_id
1 'polypeptide(L)'
;MSLGHGRHYLSIPGPSVMPDRVLQAMHQAAPNIYEGALYETVEGMLPDLRRVARTQGEVAFYICNGHGVWEAALTNALSRGDRILALNTGRFVALWADMAQKLGVEVDLLDFGKASPVDLDQVEAKLTADSQHRYRAILVAQTDTCLLYTSPSPRD
;
A
#
# COMPACT_ATOMS: atom_id res chain seq x y z
N MET A 1 31.46 1.51 -21.04
CA MET A 1 31.70 1.87 -19.62
C MET A 1 32.75 0.92 -19.07
N SER A 2 33.77 1.43 -18.38
CA SER A 2 34.76 0.59 -17.72
C SER A 2 34.18 -0.01 -16.44
N LEU A 3 34.30 -1.31 -16.22
CA LEU A 3 33.96 -1.99 -14.98
C LEU A 3 35.09 -1.94 -13.94
N GLY A 4 36.13 -1.16 -14.20
CA GLY A 4 37.32 -1.06 -13.34
C GLY A 4 37.03 -0.59 -11.90
N HIS A 5 35.87 -0.01 -11.66
CA HIS A 5 35.43 0.43 -10.32
C HIS A 5 34.21 -0.35 -9.82
N GLY A 6 33.93 -1.48 -10.42
CA GLY A 6 32.75 -2.29 -10.08
C GLY A 6 31.45 -1.79 -10.73
N ARG A 7 30.32 -2.35 -10.28
CA ARG A 7 28.99 -2.05 -10.78
C ARG A 7 28.32 -1.02 -9.86
N HIS A 8 27.68 0.01 -10.44
CA HIS A 8 26.88 0.95 -9.67
C HIS A 8 25.58 0.30 -9.21
N TYR A 9 25.29 0.37 -7.92
CA TYR A 9 24.03 -0.05 -7.33
C TYR A 9 23.27 1.13 -6.72
N LEU A 10 21.97 1.19 -6.95
CA LEU A 10 21.09 2.10 -6.25
C LEU A 10 20.85 1.60 -4.82
N SER A 11 21.06 2.46 -3.85
CA SER A 11 20.80 2.19 -2.43
C SER A 11 19.69 3.12 -1.93
N ILE A 12 18.48 2.92 -2.47
CA ILE A 12 17.29 3.70 -2.14
C ILE A 12 16.12 2.73 -1.87
N PRO A 13 15.05 3.16 -1.19
CA PRO A 13 13.88 2.32 -0.91
C PRO A 13 13.15 1.79 -2.16
N GLY A 14 13.39 2.39 -3.30
CA GLY A 14 12.88 2.01 -4.61
C GLY A 14 12.92 3.17 -5.60
N PRO A 15 13.05 2.89 -6.92
CA PRO A 15 13.28 1.58 -7.53
C PRO A 15 14.65 0.99 -7.17
N SER A 16 14.78 -0.33 -7.18
CA SER A 16 16.01 -1.05 -6.85
C SER A 16 16.60 -1.78 -8.06
N VAL A 17 17.86 -2.20 -7.93
CA VAL A 17 18.56 -2.94 -8.99
C VAL A 17 18.00 -4.34 -9.07
N MET A 18 17.56 -4.75 -10.26
CA MET A 18 17.19 -6.14 -10.52
C MET A 18 18.42 -6.98 -10.87
N PRO A 19 18.53 -8.20 -10.31
CA PRO A 19 19.58 -9.15 -10.71
C PRO A 19 19.52 -9.50 -12.20
N ASP A 20 20.67 -9.69 -12.82
CA ASP A 20 20.77 -9.99 -14.27
C ASP A 20 19.93 -11.18 -14.70
N ARG A 21 19.90 -12.25 -13.88
CA ARG A 21 19.07 -13.44 -14.16
C ARG A 21 17.58 -13.13 -14.23
N VAL A 22 17.11 -12.14 -13.45
CA VAL A 22 15.71 -11.70 -13.49
C VAL A 22 15.45 -10.92 -14.77
N LEU A 23 16.35 -9.98 -15.12
CA LEU A 23 16.25 -9.23 -16.37
C LEU A 23 16.26 -10.15 -17.59
N GLN A 24 17.12 -11.20 -17.59
CA GLN A 24 17.16 -12.20 -18.65
C GLN A 24 15.85 -13.00 -18.73
N ALA A 25 15.28 -13.40 -17.59
CA ALA A 25 14.01 -14.11 -17.57
C ALA A 25 12.82 -13.25 -18.05
N MET A 26 12.91 -11.93 -17.86
CA MET A 26 11.91 -10.98 -18.36
C MET A 26 12.04 -10.70 -19.86
N HIS A 27 13.18 -11.03 -20.48
CA HIS A 27 13.43 -10.82 -21.92
C HIS A 27 12.72 -11.90 -22.74
N GLN A 28 11.41 -11.79 -22.86
CA GLN A 28 10.55 -12.73 -23.57
C GLN A 28 9.59 -11.97 -24.50
N ALA A 29 9.11 -12.66 -25.54
CA ALA A 29 8.05 -12.13 -26.39
C ALA A 29 6.78 -11.90 -25.57
N ALA A 30 6.01 -10.88 -25.95
CA ALA A 30 4.72 -10.63 -25.31
C ALA A 30 3.81 -11.86 -25.46
N PRO A 31 3.22 -12.36 -24.35
CA PRO A 31 2.30 -13.50 -24.40
C PRO A 31 0.97 -13.09 -25.01
N ASN A 32 0.22 -14.07 -25.53
CA ASN A 32 -1.20 -13.85 -25.82
C ASN A 32 -1.95 -13.66 -24.49
N ILE A 33 -2.71 -12.56 -24.39
CA ILE A 33 -3.46 -12.22 -23.17
C ILE A 33 -4.86 -12.84 -23.14
N TYR A 34 -5.31 -13.45 -24.23
CA TYR A 34 -6.67 -13.99 -24.37
C TYR A 34 -6.72 -15.51 -24.27
N GLU A 35 -5.59 -16.21 -24.42
CA GLU A 35 -5.51 -17.66 -24.37
C GLU A 35 -4.09 -18.14 -24.06
N GLY A 36 -3.96 -19.42 -23.67
CA GLY A 36 -2.70 -20.09 -23.45
C GLY A 36 -2.07 -19.83 -22.08
N ALA A 37 -0.76 -19.97 -21.98
CA ALA A 37 -0.03 -20.10 -20.72
C ALA A 37 -0.21 -18.93 -19.74
N LEU A 38 -0.38 -17.69 -20.23
CA LEU A 38 -0.62 -16.55 -19.34
C LEU A 38 -1.98 -16.65 -18.67
N TYR A 39 -3.02 -17.00 -19.45
CA TYR A 39 -4.37 -17.17 -18.95
C TYR A 39 -4.43 -18.29 -17.89
N GLU A 40 -3.83 -19.44 -18.19
CA GLU A 40 -3.75 -20.56 -17.24
C GLU A 40 -3.01 -20.17 -15.94
N THR A 41 -1.94 -19.39 -16.06
CA THR A 41 -1.17 -18.88 -14.90
C THR A 41 -2.04 -17.97 -14.03
N VAL A 42 -2.78 -17.05 -14.64
CA VAL A 42 -3.67 -16.12 -13.91
C VAL A 42 -4.78 -16.87 -13.20
N GLU A 43 -5.44 -17.81 -13.89
CA GLU A 43 -6.49 -18.65 -13.31
C GLU A 43 -5.98 -19.48 -12.13
N GLY A 44 -4.79 -20.08 -12.26
CA GLY A 44 -4.16 -20.85 -11.20
C GLY A 44 -3.73 -20.01 -10.00
N MET A 45 -3.40 -18.73 -10.21
CA MET A 45 -2.95 -17.83 -9.15
C MET A 45 -4.07 -17.37 -8.22
N LEU A 46 -5.32 -17.25 -8.69
CA LEU A 46 -6.43 -16.74 -7.88
C LEU A 46 -6.72 -17.58 -6.62
N PRO A 47 -6.77 -18.92 -6.67
CA PRO A 47 -6.89 -19.75 -5.46
C PRO A 47 -5.73 -19.55 -4.48
N ASP A 48 -4.51 -19.38 -4.97
CA ASP A 48 -3.34 -19.17 -4.14
C ASP A 48 -3.37 -17.81 -3.45
N LEU A 49 -3.82 -16.76 -4.13
CA LEU A 49 -4.03 -15.45 -3.54
C LEU A 49 -5.10 -15.48 -2.43
N ARG A 50 -6.19 -16.23 -2.61
CA ARG A 50 -7.18 -16.44 -1.55
C ARG A 50 -6.56 -17.13 -0.33
N ARG A 51 -5.69 -18.13 -0.53
CA ARG A 51 -4.97 -18.81 0.57
C ARG A 51 -4.04 -17.85 1.30
N VAL A 52 -3.28 -17.03 0.58
CA VAL A 52 -2.40 -16.01 1.17
C VAL A 52 -3.19 -14.98 1.97
N ALA A 53 -4.30 -14.48 1.40
CA ALA A 53 -5.18 -13.52 2.06
C ALA A 53 -6.06 -14.15 3.16
N ARG A 54 -6.08 -15.50 3.31
CA ARG A 54 -6.93 -16.24 4.25
C ARG A 54 -8.41 -15.87 4.13
N THR A 55 -8.90 -15.75 2.91
CA THR A 55 -10.28 -15.34 2.60
C THR A 55 -11.01 -16.38 1.77
N GLN A 56 -12.33 -16.43 1.94
CA GLN A 56 -13.26 -17.15 1.06
C GLN A 56 -13.90 -16.22 0.03
N GLY A 57 -13.65 -14.90 0.15
CA GLY A 57 -14.18 -13.90 -0.77
C GLY A 57 -13.36 -13.80 -2.06
N GLU A 58 -13.78 -12.90 -2.93
CA GLU A 58 -13.05 -12.61 -4.17
C GLU A 58 -11.75 -11.86 -3.88
N VAL A 59 -10.75 -12.15 -4.69
CA VAL A 59 -9.44 -11.49 -4.65
C VAL A 59 -9.18 -10.90 -6.03
N ALA A 60 -8.81 -9.64 -6.05
CA ALA A 60 -8.38 -8.94 -7.26
C ALA A 60 -6.92 -8.52 -7.14
N PHE A 61 -6.21 -8.48 -8.26
CA PHE A 61 -4.87 -7.91 -8.32
C PHE A 61 -4.80 -6.83 -9.40
N TYR A 62 -3.94 -5.85 -9.19
CA TYR A 62 -3.80 -4.70 -10.07
C TYR A 62 -2.35 -4.59 -10.54
N ILE A 63 -2.16 -4.25 -11.81
CA ILE A 63 -0.86 -3.89 -12.35
C ILE A 63 -0.61 -2.41 -12.03
N CYS A 64 -0.13 -2.15 -10.83
CA CYS A 64 0.14 -0.81 -10.33
C CYS A 64 1.19 -0.85 -9.21
N ASN A 65 1.57 0.32 -8.70
CA ASN A 65 2.29 0.43 -7.44
C ASN A 65 1.29 0.49 -6.25
N GLY A 66 1.79 0.62 -5.02
CA GLY A 66 0.96 0.69 -3.81
C GLY A 66 -0.08 1.82 -3.84
N HIS A 67 0.19 2.94 -4.55
CA HIS A 67 -0.77 4.04 -4.64
C HIS A 67 -2.05 3.64 -5.40
N GLY A 68 -1.94 2.83 -6.46
CA GLY A 68 -3.11 2.32 -7.17
C GLY A 68 -3.98 1.42 -6.29
N VAL A 69 -3.37 0.64 -5.38
CA VAL A 69 -4.12 -0.16 -4.41
C VAL A 69 -4.78 0.72 -3.34
N TRP A 70 -4.15 1.81 -2.93
CA TRP A 70 -4.78 2.79 -2.03
C TRP A 70 -6.05 3.38 -2.65
N GLU A 71 -5.99 3.79 -3.92
CA GLU A 71 -7.16 4.28 -4.63
C GLU A 71 -8.25 3.23 -4.73
N ALA A 72 -7.88 1.99 -5.09
CA ALA A 72 -8.83 0.88 -5.14
C ALA A 72 -9.49 0.63 -3.77
N ALA A 73 -8.74 0.65 -2.67
CA ALA A 73 -9.28 0.48 -1.33
C ALA A 73 -10.27 1.61 -0.97
N LEU A 74 -9.89 2.87 -1.21
CA LEU A 74 -10.75 4.01 -0.91
C LEU A 74 -12.04 3.98 -1.72
N THR A 75 -11.97 3.77 -3.03
CA THR A 75 -13.13 3.80 -3.94
C THR A 75 -14.08 2.61 -3.75
N ASN A 76 -13.59 1.49 -3.22
CA ASN A 76 -14.44 0.33 -2.92
C ASN A 76 -15.05 0.38 -1.52
N ALA A 77 -14.37 1.01 -0.56
CA ALA A 77 -14.82 1.01 0.84
C ALA A 77 -15.59 2.28 1.24
N LEU A 78 -15.42 3.38 0.50
CA LEU A 78 -15.91 4.70 0.87
C LEU A 78 -16.71 5.36 -0.25
N SER A 79 -17.59 6.25 0.15
CA SER A 79 -18.37 7.14 -0.71
C SER A 79 -17.98 8.61 -0.49
N ARG A 80 -18.34 9.50 -1.43
CA ARG A 80 -18.18 10.94 -1.23
C ARG A 80 -18.92 11.39 0.03
N GLY A 81 -18.26 12.21 0.84
CA GLY A 81 -18.81 12.70 2.10
C GLY A 81 -18.63 11.74 3.28
N ASP A 82 -18.17 10.52 3.07
CA ASP A 82 -17.73 9.66 4.16
C ASP A 82 -16.54 10.30 4.89
N ARG A 83 -16.41 10.00 6.18
CA ARG A 83 -15.36 10.55 7.04
C ARG A 83 -14.40 9.46 7.49
N ILE A 84 -13.12 9.77 7.46
CA ILE A 84 -12.05 8.86 7.90
C ILE A 84 -11.08 9.55 8.85
N LEU A 85 -10.41 8.75 9.66
CA LEU A 85 -9.32 9.17 10.52
C LEU A 85 -7.99 8.68 9.93
N ALA A 86 -7.03 9.58 9.72
CA ALA A 86 -5.72 9.23 9.20
C ALA A 86 -4.65 9.46 10.29
N LEU A 87 -3.89 8.42 10.62
CA LEU A 87 -2.85 8.44 11.65
C LEU A 87 -1.50 8.71 10.99
N ASN A 88 -1.13 9.99 10.86
CA ASN A 88 0.05 10.39 10.12
C ASN A 88 1.33 10.22 10.96
N THR A 89 2.13 9.23 10.61
CA THR A 89 3.47 8.97 11.15
C THR A 89 4.57 9.15 10.11
N GLY A 90 4.20 9.56 8.88
CA GLY A 90 5.14 9.69 7.79
C GLY A 90 4.51 10.10 6.47
N ARG A 91 5.28 9.92 5.39
CA ARG A 91 4.90 10.35 4.05
C ARG A 91 3.70 9.58 3.48
N PHE A 92 3.63 8.28 3.72
CA PHE A 92 2.63 7.44 3.03
C PHE A 92 1.22 7.72 3.51
N VAL A 93 1.01 7.87 4.82
CA VAL A 93 -0.34 8.24 5.31
C VAL A 93 -0.74 9.63 4.81
N ALA A 94 0.18 10.59 4.80
CA ALA A 94 -0.11 11.93 4.28
C ALA A 94 -0.56 11.90 2.81
N LEU A 95 0.13 11.12 1.96
CA LEU A 95 -0.24 10.96 0.55
C LEU A 95 -1.58 10.21 0.38
N TRP A 96 -1.84 9.21 1.20
CA TRP A 96 -3.09 8.46 1.16
C TRP A 96 -4.28 9.31 1.62
N ALA A 97 -4.08 10.12 2.66
CA ALA A 97 -5.05 11.10 3.13
C ALA A 97 -5.38 12.17 2.05
N ASP A 98 -4.36 12.71 1.38
CA ASP A 98 -4.53 13.64 0.25
C ASP A 98 -5.32 13.01 -0.90
N MET A 99 -5.04 11.75 -1.23
CA MET A 99 -5.81 10.99 -2.22
C MET A 99 -7.28 10.85 -1.80
N ALA A 100 -7.55 10.49 -0.54
CA ALA A 100 -8.91 10.39 -0.03
C ALA A 100 -9.68 11.73 -0.14
N GLN A 101 -9.05 12.84 0.21
CA GLN A 101 -9.63 14.17 0.05
C GLN A 101 -9.98 14.50 -1.40
N LYS A 102 -9.08 14.16 -2.34
CA LYS A 102 -9.33 14.35 -3.80
C LYS A 102 -10.48 13.50 -4.33
N LEU A 103 -10.73 12.36 -3.71
CA LEU A 103 -11.90 11.52 -4.01
C LEU A 103 -13.21 12.03 -3.35
N GLY A 104 -13.12 13.08 -2.53
CA GLY A 104 -14.27 13.71 -1.87
C GLY A 104 -14.62 13.09 -0.51
N VAL A 105 -13.67 12.40 0.12
CA VAL A 105 -13.78 11.87 1.47
C VAL A 105 -13.30 12.93 2.46
N GLU A 106 -14.02 13.12 3.57
CA GLU A 106 -13.61 13.99 4.67
C GLU A 106 -12.50 13.30 5.49
N VAL A 107 -11.38 13.97 5.69
CA VAL A 107 -10.23 13.41 6.40
C VAL A 107 -9.90 14.21 7.63
N ASP A 108 -10.00 13.56 8.79
CA ASP A 108 -9.37 14.05 10.01
C ASP A 108 -7.96 13.47 10.10
N LEU A 109 -6.97 14.34 10.16
CA LEU A 109 -5.56 13.94 10.27
C LEU A 109 -5.08 14.12 11.70
N LEU A 110 -4.64 13.03 12.35
CA LEU A 110 -3.81 13.08 13.54
C LEU A 110 -2.35 13.01 13.13
N ASP A 111 -1.62 14.10 13.33
CA ASP A 111 -0.21 14.19 12.92
C ASP A 111 0.71 13.94 14.10
N PHE A 112 1.42 12.83 14.06
CA PHE A 112 2.40 12.42 15.08
C PHE A 112 3.85 12.78 14.67
N GLY A 113 4.01 13.44 13.52
CA GLY A 113 5.31 13.77 12.95
C GLY A 113 5.91 12.64 12.11
N LYS A 114 7.17 12.80 11.71
CA LYS A 114 7.87 11.83 10.87
C LYS A 114 8.61 10.82 11.73
N ALA A 115 8.49 9.53 11.38
CA ALA A 115 9.14 8.43 12.08
C ALA A 115 8.84 8.42 13.60
N SER A 116 7.61 8.72 13.95
CA SER A 116 7.09 8.70 15.32
C SER A 116 6.05 7.59 15.49
N PRO A 117 5.97 6.95 16.66
CA PRO A 117 4.87 6.04 16.95
C PRO A 117 3.54 6.79 17.06
N VAL A 118 2.46 6.07 16.85
CA VAL A 118 1.11 6.57 17.10
C VAL A 118 0.90 6.73 18.60
N ASP A 119 0.35 7.86 19.02
CA ASP A 119 -0.11 8.08 20.39
C ASP A 119 -1.53 7.52 20.52
N LEU A 120 -1.66 6.41 21.22
CA LEU A 120 -2.94 5.70 21.36
C LEU A 120 -3.97 6.49 22.17
N ASP A 121 -3.54 7.30 23.14
CA ASP A 121 -4.45 8.12 23.96
C ASP A 121 -5.12 9.18 23.10
N GLN A 122 -4.40 9.78 22.16
CA GLN A 122 -4.98 10.74 21.20
C GLN A 122 -5.97 10.06 20.25
N VAL A 123 -5.67 8.85 19.78
CA VAL A 123 -6.58 8.08 18.91
C VAL A 123 -7.85 7.71 19.68
N GLU A 124 -7.72 7.21 20.90
CA GLU A 124 -8.88 6.86 21.75
C GLU A 124 -9.73 8.08 22.05
N ALA A 125 -9.13 9.21 22.43
CA ALA A 125 -9.84 10.45 22.66
C ALA A 125 -10.62 10.92 21.41
N LYS A 126 -10.00 10.79 20.22
CA LYS A 126 -10.62 11.18 18.96
C LYS A 126 -11.80 10.28 18.59
N LEU A 127 -11.68 8.96 18.79
CA LEU A 127 -12.74 7.99 18.53
C LEU A 127 -13.87 8.10 19.55
N THR A 128 -13.57 8.32 20.84
CA THR A 128 -14.57 8.53 21.90
C THR A 128 -15.39 9.80 21.66
N ALA A 129 -14.76 10.86 21.15
CA ALA A 129 -15.45 12.09 20.78
C ALA A 129 -16.39 11.93 19.57
N ASP A 130 -16.23 10.90 18.75
CA ASP A 130 -17.10 10.58 17.62
C ASP A 130 -18.34 9.79 18.06
N SER A 131 -19.16 10.38 18.91
CA SER A 131 -20.37 9.76 19.48
C SER A 131 -21.40 9.32 18.42
N GLN A 132 -21.30 9.82 17.21
CA GLN A 132 -22.18 9.48 16.08
C GLN A 132 -21.59 8.40 15.18
N HIS A 133 -20.41 7.87 15.49
CA HIS A 133 -19.70 6.84 14.72
C HIS A 133 -19.56 7.21 13.21
N ARG A 134 -19.16 8.44 12.94
CA ARG A 134 -19.02 8.95 11.57
C ARG A 134 -17.76 8.47 10.86
N TYR A 135 -16.73 8.05 11.61
CA TYR A 135 -15.54 7.47 10.98
C TYR A 135 -15.86 6.11 10.38
N ARG A 136 -15.73 6.03 9.05
CA ARG A 136 -15.95 4.80 8.28
C ARG A 136 -14.70 3.93 8.22
N ALA A 137 -13.52 4.54 8.33
CA ALA A 137 -12.24 3.84 8.30
C ALA A 137 -11.16 4.64 9.05
N ILE A 138 -10.08 3.93 9.41
CA ILE A 138 -8.84 4.51 9.92
C ILE A 138 -7.72 4.14 8.94
N LEU A 139 -6.95 5.13 8.48
CA LEU A 139 -5.77 4.90 7.65
C LEU A 139 -4.52 4.82 8.51
N VAL A 140 -3.81 3.71 8.40
CA VAL A 140 -2.56 3.43 9.13
C VAL A 140 -1.51 2.89 8.18
N ALA A 141 -0.31 3.45 8.19
CA ALA A 141 0.86 2.85 7.56
C ALA A 141 1.81 2.33 8.65
N GLN A 142 1.87 1.02 8.81
CA GLN A 142 2.79 0.40 9.77
C GLN A 142 4.25 0.66 9.37
N THR A 143 4.56 0.55 8.09
CA THR A 143 5.91 0.74 7.57
C THR A 143 5.93 1.87 6.55
N ASP A 144 6.68 2.92 6.83
CA ASP A 144 6.98 3.99 5.87
C ASP A 144 8.39 3.78 5.29
N THR A 145 8.45 3.13 4.13
CA THR A 145 9.73 2.82 3.47
C THR A 145 10.43 4.07 2.91
N CYS A 146 9.74 5.18 2.75
CA CYS A 146 10.34 6.46 2.37
C CYS A 146 11.19 7.04 3.51
N LEU A 147 10.74 6.85 4.75
CA LEU A 147 11.44 7.29 5.95
C LEU A 147 12.29 6.18 6.57
N LEU A 148 12.25 4.97 6.04
CA LEU A 148 12.88 3.77 6.62
C LEU A 148 12.41 3.52 8.06
N TYR A 149 11.13 3.78 8.33
CA TYR A 149 10.53 3.66 9.64
C TYR A 149 9.43 2.60 9.65
N THR A 150 9.44 1.76 10.66
CA THR A 150 8.36 0.79 10.96
C THR A 150 7.83 1.07 12.35
N SER A 151 6.52 1.30 12.46
CA SER A 151 5.87 1.48 13.76
C SER A 151 5.95 0.19 14.58
N PRO A 152 6.12 0.29 15.91
CA PRO A 152 6.10 -0.88 16.79
C PRO A 152 4.81 -1.69 16.62
N SER A 153 4.93 -3.00 16.73
CA SER A 153 3.80 -3.93 16.64
C SER A 153 3.83 -4.88 17.84
N PRO A 154 2.68 -5.29 18.38
CA PRO A 154 2.63 -6.29 19.44
C PRO A 154 3.22 -7.67 19.06
N ARG A 155 3.59 -7.83 17.78
CA ARG A 155 4.23 -9.06 17.27
C ARG A 155 5.74 -8.98 17.24
N ASP A 156 6.32 -7.81 17.48
CA ASP A 156 7.75 -7.57 17.54
C ASP A 156 8.23 -7.65 18.98
#